data_98acdc8b8a323e9c24824a49923964d0
#
_entry.id   98acdc8b8a323e9c24824a49923964d0
#
_cell.length_a   1.000
_cell.length_b   1.000
_cell.length_c   1.000
_cell.angle_alpha   90.00
_cell.angle_beta   90.00
_cell.angle_gamma   90.00
#
_symmetry.space_group_name_H-M   'P 1'
#
loop_
_entity.id
_entity.type
_entity.pdbx_description
1 polymer ?
#
loop_
_entity_poly.entity_id
_entity_poly.type
_entity_poly.pdbx_seq_one_letter_code
_entity_poly.pdbx_strand_id
1 'polypeptide(L)'
;MTEFKVEYKKIPIDFFFYEQTDTECLSHLYFFVEGVKYPSPNANSMKVVHTPKFDGIEWIKVFEGEFPVLKNPERYLAALYGEGWRVPDKGWHDDKRPHIEAIDEFGYSITLDEAMACLS
;
A
#
# COMPACT_ATOMS: atom_id res chain seq x y z
N MET A 1 3.00 -2.90 11.46
CA MET A 1 2.78 -3.68 10.20
C MET A 1 2.09 -2.77 9.20
N THR A 2 2.60 -2.65 8.00
CA THR A 2 2.05 -1.80 6.96
C THR A 2 1.47 -2.59 5.78
N GLU A 3 2.00 -3.76 5.53
CA GLU A 3 1.50 -4.69 4.53
C GLU A 3 1.80 -6.13 4.93
N PHE A 4 1.05 -7.06 4.39
CA PHE A 4 1.41 -8.47 4.37
C PHE A 4 1.09 -9.09 3.02
N LYS A 5 1.82 -10.16 2.69
CA LYS A 5 1.69 -10.88 1.42
C LYS A 5 1.28 -12.31 1.69
N VAL A 6 0.40 -12.80 0.85
CA VAL A 6 0.03 -14.21 0.80
C VAL A 6 0.19 -14.72 -0.63
N GLU A 7 0.29 -16.03 -0.77
CA GLU A 7 0.29 -16.67 -2.09
C GLU A 7 -0.82 -17.71 -2.13
N TYR A 8 -1.64 -17.62 -3.16
CA TYR A 8 -2.67 -18.61 -3.44
C TYR A 8 -2.49 -19.16 -4.85
N LYS A 9 -2.24 -20.48 -4.96
CA LYS A 9 -2.00 -21.16 -6.24
C LYS A 9 -0.95 -20.44 -7.11
N LYS A 10 0.16 -20.02 -6.49
CA LYS A 10 1.26 -19.25 -7.12
C LYS A 10 0.89 -17.84 -7.56
N ILE A 11 -0.26 -17.33 -7.11
CA ILE A 11 -0.66 -15.95 -7.34
C ILE A 11 -0.35 -15.17 -6.07
N PRO A 12 0.54 -14.15 -6.13
CA PRO A 12 0.80 -13.29 -4.99
C PRO A 12 -0.36 -12.31 -4.78
N ILE A 13 -0.71 -12.10 -3.52
CA ILE A 13 -1.75 -11.16 -3.11
C ILE A 13 -1.17 -10.29 -2.01
N ASP A 14 -1.15 -8.99 -2.23
CA ASP A 14 -0.65 -8.01 -1.27
C ASP A 14 -1.82 -7.35 -0.56
N PHE A 15 -1.72 -7.25 0.76
CA PHE A 15 -2.69 -6.55 1.60
C PHE A 15 -2.00 -5.33 2.22
N PHE A 16 -2.55 -4.15 1.97
CA PHE A 16 -2.04 -2.90 2.50
C PHE A 16 -2.94 -2.37 3.60
N PHE A 17 -2.34 -1.89 4.67
CA PHE A 17 -3.06 -1.25 5.76
C PHE A 17 -3.09 0.26 5.58
N TYR A 18 -4.25 0.84 5.82
CA TYR A 18 -4.46 2.28 5.78
C TYR A 18 -4.83 2.78 7.16
N GLU A 19 -4.17 3.84 7.59
CA GLU A 19 -4.54 4.59 8.78
C GLU A 19 -5.45 5.73 8.36
N GLN A 20 -6.66 5.77 8.89
CA GLN A 20 -7.59 6.86 8.65
C GLN A 20 -7.50 7.88 9.78
N THR A 21 -7.17 9.11 9.43
CA THR A 21 -7.21 10.26 10.32
C THR A 21 -8.54 11.00 10.17
N ASP A 22 -8.70 12.13 10.84
CA ASP A 22 -9.92 12.96 10.70
C ASP A 22 -10.05 13.56 9.30
N THR A 23 -8.96 13.74 8.58
CA THR A 23 -8.92 14.47 7.31
C THR A 23 -8.49 13.65 6.11
N GLU A 24 -7.72 12.58 6.30
CA GLU A 24 -7.12 11.82 5.21
C GLU A 24 -6.87 10.36 5.58
N CYS A 25 -6.47 9.56 4.61
CA CYS A 25 -5.95 8.21 4.81
C CYS A 25 -4.46 8.18 4.47
N LEU A 26 -3.71 7.42 5.26
CA LEU A 26 -2.28 7.23 5.11
C LEU A 26 -1.98 5.77 4.83
N SER A 27 -1.13 5.51 3.84
CA SER A 27 -0.53 4.19 3.64
C SER A 27 0.99 4.31 3.56
N HIS A 28 1.68 3.25 3.96
CA HIS A 28 3.13 3.24 4.03
C HIS A 28 3.69 2.31 2.95
N LEU A 29 4.67 2.80 2.21
CA LEU A 29 5.40 2.03 1.21
C LEU A 29 6.87 1.93 1.61
N TYR A 30 7.47 0.78 1.36
CA TYR A 30 8.88 0.53 1.59
C TYR A 30 9.65 0.49 0.28
N PHE A 31 10.81 1.10 0.28
CA PHE A 31 11.72 1.13 -0.85
C PHE A 31 13.09 0.59 -0.41
N PHE A 32 13.70 -0.27 -1.20
CA PHE A 32 15.03 -0.79 -0.89
C PHE A 32 16.06 0.34 -0.83
N VAL A 33 16.87 0.32 0.22
CA VAL A 33 17.99 1.25 0.37
C VAL A 33 19.20 0.66 -0.32
N GLU A 34 19.74 1.40 -1.28
CA GLU A 34 20.93 0.98 -2.03
C GLU A 34 22.12 0.76 -1.10
N GLY A 35 22.84 -0.35 -1.31
CA GLY A 35 24.04 -0.69 -0.54
C GLY A 35 23.77 -1.30 0.84
N VAL A 36 22.54 -1.39 1.29
CA VAL A 36 22.17 -2.03 2.56
C VAL A 36 21.78 -3.47 2.30
N LYS A 37 22.46 -4.40 2.98
CA LYS A 37 22.16 -5.83 2.86
C LYS A 37 20.89 -6.18 3.64
N TYR A 38 20.04 -6.94 3.00
CA TYR A 38 18.87 -7.54 3.62
C TYR A 38 19.23 -8.87 4.31
N PRO A 39 18.64 -9.24 5.49
CA PRO A 39 17.77 -8.40 6.32
C PRO A 39 18.56 -7.45 7.25
N SER A 40 18.11 -6.22 7.30
CA SER A 40 18.65 -5.21 8.21
C SER A 40 17.53 -4.27 8.63
N PRO A 41 17.52 -3.72 9.86
CA PRO A 41 16.51 -2.75 10.27
C PRO A 41 16.36 -1.53 9.35
N ASN A 42 17.39 -1.18 8.60
CA ASN A 42 17.40 -0.06 7.64
C ASN A 42 17.45 -0.52 6.18
N ALA A 43 17.11 -1.76 5.88
CA ALA A 43 17.11 -2.25 4.51
C ALA A 43 16.09 -1.54 3.61
N ASN A 44 15.02 -1.02 4.20
CA ASN A 44 13.97 -0.31 3.49
C ASN A 44 13.75 1.07 4.11
N SER A 45 13.76 2.11 3.28
CA SER A 45 13.26 3.42 3.66
C SER A 45 11.75 3.45 3.51
N MET A 46 11.08 4.24 4.35
CA MET A 46 9.64 4.34 4.33
C MET A 46 9.18 5.65 3.69
N LYS A 47 8.12 5.58 2.90
CA LYS A 47 7.39 6.74 2.39
C LYS A 47 5.92 6.61 2.75
N VAL A 48 5.29 7.73 3.00
CA VAL A 48 3.85 7.81 3.31
C VAL A 48 3.11 8.32 2.08
N VAL A 49 2.05 7.63 1.72
CA VAL A 49 1.13 8.07 0.67
C VAL A 49 -0.11 8.65 1.32
N HIS A 50 -0.42 9.89 0.98
CA HIS A 50 -1.60 10.60 1.45
C HIS A 50 -2.72 10.46 0.43
N THR A 51 -3.88 10.01 0.88
CA THR A 51 -5.09 9.90 0.04
C THR A 51 -6.27 10.57 0.75
N PRO A 52 -7.31 10.97 0.01
CA PRO A 52 -8.53 11.46 0.63
C PRO A 52 -9.13 10.42 1.57
N LYS A 53 -9.82 10.90 2.61
CA LYS A 53 -10.59 10.04 3.49
C LYS A 53 -11.61 9.23 2.70
N PHE A 54 -11.78 7.96 3.07
CA PHE A 54 -12.71 7.08 2.38
C PHE A 54 -14.17 7.49 2.65
N ASP A 55 -14.99 7.50 1.60
CA ASP A 55 -16.41 7.85 1.66
C ASP A 55 -17.30 6.65 2.06
N GLY A 56 -16.69 5.53 2.39
CA GLY A 56 -17.37 4.29 2.73
C GLY A 56 -17.12 3.20 1.69
N ILE A 57 -17.83 2.11 1.85
CA ILE A 57 -17.68 0.90 1.05
C ILE A 57 -19.01 0.55 0.40
N GLU A 58 -18.98 0.09 -0.84
CA GLU A 58 -20.10 -0.52 -1.53
C GLU A 58 -19.69 -1.91 -2.05
N TRP A 59 -20.68 -2.76 -2.26
CA TRP A 59 -20.47 -4.10 -2.77
C TRP A 59 -20.81 -4.16 -4.25
N ILE A 60 -19.91 -4.72 -5.03
CA ILE A 60 -20.10 -4.93 -6.45
C ILE A 60 -20.07 -6.42 -6.79
N LYS A 61 -20.82 -6.81 -7.81
CA LYS A 61 -20.75 -8.15 -8.38
C LYS A 61 -19.67 -8.21 -9.45
N VAL A 62 -18.77 -9.18 -9.30
CA VAL A 62 -17.76 -9.50 -10.29
C VAL A 62 -17.81 -11.01 -10.49
N PHE A 63 -18.17 -11.44 -11.69
CA PHE A 63 -18.47 -12.84 -11.97
C PHE A 63 -19.55 -13.38 -11.02
N GLU A 64 -19.27 -14.45 -10.28
CA GLU A 64 -20.20 -15.08 -9.33
C GLU A 64 -20.02 -14.61 -7.88
N GLY A 65 -19.08 -13.68 -7.65
CA GLY A 65 -18.75 -13.16 -6.33
C GLY A 65 -19.19 -11.74 -6.10
N GLU A 66 -19.31 -11.37 -4.84
CA GLU A 66 -19.51 -9.98 -4.40
C GLU A 66 -18.26 -9.51 -3.68
N PHE A 67 -17.80 -8.30 -4.02
CA PHE A 67 -16.58 -7.73 -3.47
C PHE A 67 -16.83 -6.32 -2.93
N PRO A 68 -16.23 -5.98 -1.78
CA PRO A 68 -16.28 -4.62 -1.26
C PRO A 68 -15.32 -3.74 -2.05
N VAL A 69 -15.80 -2.58 -2.45
CA VAL A 69 -14.98 -1.55 -3.10
C VAL A 69 -15.25 -0.21 -2.44
N LEU A 70 -14.30 0.70 -2.53
CA LEU A 70 -14.48 2.05 -2.03
C LEU A 70 -15.55 2.79 -2.84
N LYS A 71 -16.40 3.54 -2.16
CA LYS A 71 -17.26 4.53 -2.81
C LYS A 71 -16.40 5.63 -3.43
N ASN A 72 -16.84 6.15 -4.58
CA ASN A 72 -16.12 7.20 -5.31
C ASN A 72 -14.66 6.85 -5.59
N PRO A 73 -14.36 5.67 -6.19
CA PRO A 73 -13.01 5.20 -6.38
C PRO A 73 -12.15 6.12 -7.25
N GLU A 74 -12.77 6.91 -8.11
CA GLU A 74 -12.08 7.82 -9.02
C GLU A 74 -11.28 8.89 -8.29
N ARG A 75 -11.83 9.44 -7.22
CA ARG A 75 -11.15 10.40 -6.37
C ARG A 75 -9.89 9.81 -5.71
N TYR A 76 -10.02 8.58 -5.25
CA TYR A 76 -8.93 7.83 -4.67
C TYR A 76 -7.84 7.49 -5.70
N LEU A 77 -8.25 7.01 -6.88
CA LEU A 77 -7.33 6.66 -7.96
C LEU A 77 -6.58 7.89 -8.49
N ALA A 78 -7.25 9.04 -8.61
CA ALA A 78 -6.61 10.30 -8.98
C ALA A 78 -5.56 10.73 -7.94
N ALA A 79 -5.86 10.56 -6.66
CA ALA A 79 -4.89 10.86 -5.59
C ALA A 79 -3.68 9.92 -5.61
N LEU A 80 -3.86 8.65 -5.93
CA LEU A 80 -2.78 7.67 -6.00
C LEU A 80 -1.90 7.80 -7.24
N TYR A 81 -2.51 8.04 -8.39
CA TYR A 81 -1.83 7.93 -9.69
C TYR A 81 -1.80 9.23 -10.48
N GLY A 82 -2.45 10.28 -10.00
CA GLY A 82 -2.62 11.54 -10.71
C GLY A 82 -3.88 11.56 -11.59
N GLU A 83 -4.22 12.72 -12.13
CA GLU A 83 -5.43 12.93 -12.94
C GLU A 83 -5.44 12.09 -14.22
N GLY A 84 -4.28 11.68 -14.71
CA GLY A 84 -4.14 10.83 -15.90
C GLY A 84 -4.32 9.33 -15.67
N TRP A 85 -4.81 8.90 -14.51
CA TRP A 85 -4.86 7.49 -14.11
C TRP A 85 -5.64 6.56 -15.06
N ARG A 86 -6.55 7.11 -15.87
CA ARG A 86 -7.33 6.32 -16.85
C ARG A 86 -6.51 5.87 -18.05
N VAL A 87 -5.34 6.47 -18.27
CA VAL A 87 -4.48 6.16 -19.40
C VAL A 87 -3.30 5.33 -18.89
N PRO A 88 -3.14 4.07 -19.34
CA PRO A 88 -2.02 3.24 -18.91
C PRO A 88 -0.67 3.88 -19.20
N ASP A 89 0.19 3.93 -18.20
CA ASP A 89 1.56 4.43 -18.31
C ASP A 89 2.55 3.29 -17.99
N LYS A 90 3.24 2.79 -19.01
CA LYS A 90 4.23 1.72 -18.85
C LYS A 90 5.48 2.16 -18.06
N GLY A 91 5.71 3.45 -17.97
CA GLY A 91 6.80 4.04 -17.21
C GLY A 91 6.43 4.39 -15.76
N TRP A 92 5.27 3.94 -15.28
CA TRP A 92 4.82 4.23 -13.92
C TRP A 92 5.71 3.55 -12.88
N HIS A 93 6.05 4.31 -11.85
CA HIS A 93 6.70 3.83 -10.64
C HIS A 93 6.03 4.47 -9.42
N ASP A 94 6.05 3.80 -8.28
CA ASP A 94 5.46 4.32 -7.05
C ASP A 94 6.03 5.68 -6.61
N ASP A 95 7.27 5.99 -6.97
CA ASP A 95 7.86 7.31 -6.74
C ASP A 95 7.16 8.47 -7.47
N LYS A 96 6.37 8.15 -8.49
CA LYS A 96 5.58 9.14 -9.26
C LYS A 96 4.24 9.48 -8.62
N ARG A 97 3.90 8.90 -7.48
CA ARG A 97 2.66 9.22 -6.78
C ARG A 97 2.62 10.69 -6.39
N PRO A 98 1.52 11.42 -6.69
CA PRO A 98 1.45 12.86 -6.45
C PRO A 98 1.57 13.28 -5.00
N HIS A 99 1.12 12.43 -4.08
CA HIS A 99 1.02 12.74 -2.66
C HIS A 99 1.86 11.76 -1.83
N ILE A 100 3.11 11.57 -2.23
CA ILE A 100 4.06 10.73 -1.54
C ILE A 100 5.08 11.59 -0.78
N GLU A 101 5.37 11.21 0.44
CA GLU A 101 6.30 11.90 1.33
C GLU A 101 7.31 10.92 1.90
N ALA A 102 8.59 11.23 1.77
CA ALA A 102 9.64 10.47 2.44
C ALA A 102 9.69 10.84 3.92
N ILE A 103 9.73 9.84 4.79
CA ILE A 103 9.86 10.01 6.23
C ILE A 103 11.14 9.37 6.74
N ASP A 104 11.63 9.84 7.90
CA ASP A 104 12.84 9.31 8.52
C ASP A 104 12.53 8.05 9.35
N GLU A 105 11.97 7.06 8.66
CA GLU A 105 11.67 5.74 9.22
C GLU A 105 12.16 4.65 8.28
N PHE A 106 12.57 3.53 8.87
CA PHE A 106 13.09 2.37 8.15
C PHE A 106 12.40 1.11 8.66
N GLY A 107 12.43 0.09 7.85
CA GLY A 107 11.84 -1.19 8.21
C GLY A 107 12.42 -2.35 7.41
N TYR A 108 11.88 -3.53 7.68
CA TYR A 108 12.22 -4.75 6.97
C TYR A 108 11.07 -5.75 7.05
N SER A 109 11.07 -6.71 6.14
CA SER A 109 10.08 -7.78 6.15
C SER A 109 10.46 -8.87 7.15
N ILE A 110 9.46 -9.42 7.79
CA ILE A 110 9.60 -10.59 8.66
C ILE A 110 8.61 -11.68 8.21
N THR A 111 8.87 -12.89 8.60
CA THR A 111 7.95 -14.02 8.39
C THR A 111 6.77 -13.94 9.35
N LEU A 112 5.71 -14.70 9.06
CA LEU A 112 4.57 -14.81 9.97
C LEU A 112 4.99 -15.36 11.33
N ASP A 113 5.87 -16.37 11.36
CA ASP A 113 6.35 -16.96 12.61
C ASP A 113 7.12 -15.95 13.47
N GLU A 114 7.97 -15.14 12.85
CA GLU A 114 8.67 -14.05 13.52
C GLU A 114 7.68 -12.99 14.05
N ALA A 115 6.67 -12.63 13.27
CA ALA A 115 5.63 -11.70 13.69
C ALA A 115 4.83 -12.25 14.89
N MET A 116 4.46 -13.51 14.86
CA MET A 116 3.73 -14.17 15.96
C MET A 116 4.57 -14.24 17.23
N ALA A 117 5.88 -14.47 17.11
CA ALA A 117 6.80 -14.46 18.25
C ALA A 117 6.90 -13.08 18.92
N CYS A 118 6.79 -11.99 18.14
CA CYS A 118 6.77 -10.62 18.68
C CYS A 118 5.49 -10.29 19.46
N LEU A 119 4.38 -10.97 19.18
CA LEU A 119 3.08 -10.74 19.82
C LEU A 119 2.85 -11.57 21.08
N SER A 120 3.69 -12.54 21.36
CA SER A 120 3.59 -13.44 22.51
C SER A 120 4.34 -12.95 23.74
#